data_bf62562d5667f0d5d60a022afc0569b4
#
_entry.id   bf62562d5667f0d5d60a022afc0569b4
#
_cell.length_a   1.000
_cell.length_b   1.000
_cell.length_c   1.000
_cell.angle_alpha   90.00
_cell.angle_beta   90.00
_cell.angle_gamma   90.00
#
_symmetry.space_group_name_H-M   'P 1'
#
loop_
_entity.id
_entity.type
_entity.pdbx_description
1 polymer ?
#
loop_
_entity_poly.entity_id
_entity_poly.type
_entity_poly.pdbx_seq_one_letter_code
_entity_poly.pdbx_strand_id
1 'polypeptide(L)'
;MTNTSFPNIADELAALATKLRHSTVKVSSGSQGVGSGVIWQADGLIITNAHVATSRRATVELADGRIFEAVRTKFDPQQDLAALKINATNLQTATIGDSDALRVGELVIAVGNPFADSGAVTTGIIHGQHQQAVMADIRLYPGNSGGPLADCLGRVVGINTMVVNGLAVAVPSLAVNRFLLGASRPQLGVTLQPVLIGNRNLGLLVLSVLPESAAATAGVQIGDVLIGVSGRSLTRYDDLSKYLQQSKDGEALPLQIWRGGQQFVVYVVLQSGKTAVESR
;
A
#
# COMPACT_ATOMS: atom_id res chain seq x y z
N MET A 1 -14.73 44.48 22.33
CA MET A 1 -15.32 43.21 21.89
C MET A 1 -14.40 42.64 20.83
N THR A 2 -13.52 41.71 21.22
CA THR A 2 -12.61 41.04 20.32
C THR A 2 -13.40 40.05 19.49
N ASN A 3 -13.54 40.34 18.21
CA ASN A 3 -14.20 39.50 17.24
C ASN A 3 -13.28 38.27 17.02
N THR A 4 -13.46 37.22 17.78
CA THR A 4 -12.84 35.91 17.55
C THR A 4 -13.55 35.31 16.33
N SER A 5 -13.09 35.68 15.15
CA SER A 5 -13.41 34.98 13.91
C SER A 5 -12.90 33.55 14.04
N PHE A 6 -13.79 32.59 14.21
CA PHE A 6 -13.42 31.17 14.05
C PHE A 6 -12.89 30.98 12.64
N PRO A 7 -11.76 30.28 12.46
CA PRO A 7 -11.25 29.98 11.13
C PRO A 7 -12.36 29.28 10.33
N ASN A 8 -12.56 29.76 9.12
CA ASN A 8 -13.57 29.17 8.23
C ASN A 8 -13.03 27.81 7.76
N ILE A 9 -13.79 26.72 7.95
CA ILE A 9 -13.43 25.37 7.52
C ILE A 9 -13.00 25.35 6.05
N ALA A 10 -13.62 26.20 5.21
CA ALA A 10 -13.25 26.30 3.80
C ALA A 10 -11.82 26.83 3.61
N ASP A 11 -11.41 27.82 4.41
CA ASP A 11 -10.07 28.40 4.35
C ASP A 11 -9.01 27.39 4.85
N GLU A 12 -9.35 26.63 5.90
CA GLU A 12 -8.47 25.57 6.41
C GLU A 12 -8.29 24.44 5.38
N LEU A 13 -9.37 23.99 4.75
CA LEU A 13 -9.30 22.99 3.68
C LEU A 13 -8.49 23.47 2.47
N ALA A 14 -8.67 24.74 2.07
CA ALA A 14 -7.91 25.34 0.98
C ALA A 14 -6.40 25.43 1.31
N ALA A 15 -6.06 25.79 2.54
CA ALA A 15 -4.69 25.83 3.02
C ALA A 15 -4.05 24.43 3.05
N LEU A 16 -4.78 23.42 3.54
CA LEU A 16 -4.34 22.03 3.53
C LEU A 16 -4.14 21.51 2.11
N ALA A 17 -5.07 21.79 1.20
CA ALA A 17 -4.95 21.43 -0.20
C ALA A 17 -3.70 22.06 -0.82
N THR A 18 -3.43 23.34 -0.56
CA THR A 18 -2.24 24.04 -1.03
C THR A 18 -0.97 23.39 -0.51
N LYS A 19 -0.91 23.07 0.79
CA LYS A 19 0.22 22.37 1.40
C LYS A 19 0.48 21.00 0.76
N LEU A 20 -0.57 20.21 0.55
CA LEU A 20 -0.46 18.88 -0.05
C LEU A 20 -0.02 18.95 -1.52
N ARG A 21 -0.50 19.94 -2.28
CA ARG A 21 -0.09 20.16 -3.68
C ARG A 21 1.42 20.37 -3.82
N HIS A 22 2.05 21.09 -2.90
CA HIS A 22 3.50 21.33 -2.96
C HIS A 22 4.34 20.05 -2.81
N SER A 23 3.82 19.05 -2.10
CA SER A 23 4.47 17.75 -1.94
C SER A 23 3.95 16.68 -2.92
N THR A 24 3.00 17.04 -3.80
CA THR A 24 2.46 16.15 -4.84
C THR A 24 3.09 16.49 -6.18
N VAL A 25 3.50 15.46 -6.91
CA VAL A 25 4.13 15.60 -8.22
C VAL A 25 3.31 14.86 -9.28
N LYS A 26 3.46 15.28 -10.53
CA LYS A 26 2.97 14.55 -11.69
C LYS A 26 4.03 13.59 -12.16
N VAL A 27 3.65 12.35 -12.42
CA VAL A 27 4.55 11.29 -12.88
C VAL A 27 4.08 10.80 -14.24
N SER A 28 4.99 10.77 -15.21
CA SER A 28 4.75 10.23 -16.55
C SER A 28 5.79 9.15 -16.84
N SER A 29 5.35 7.92 -17.14
CA SER A 29 6.23 6.78 -17.40
C SER A 29 5.79 6.05 -18.67
N GLY A 30 6.62 6.07 -19.72
CA GLY A 30 6.30 5.46 -21.01
C GLY A 30 5.09 6.08 -21.70
N SER A 31 4.37 5.28 -22.50
CA SER A 31 3.18 5.71 -23.26
C SER A 31 1.86 5.49 -22.47
N GLN A 32 1.91 5.03 -21.26
CA GLN A 32 0.75 4.51 -20.53
C GLN A 32 0.03 5.51 -19.61
N GLY A 33 0.21 6.81 -19.82
CA GLY A 33 -0.58 7.80 -19.10
C GLY A 33 0.19 8.57 -18.03
N VAL A 34 -0.58 9.38 -17.32
CA VAL A 34 -0.09 10.28 -16.29
C VAL A 34 -0.67 9.84 -14.95
N GLY A 35 0.17 9.78 -13.93
CA GLY A 35 -0.21 9.58 -12.54
C GLY A 35 0.36 10.65 -11.64
N SER A 36 0.29 10.42 -10.36
CA SER A 36 0.81 11.29 -9.32
C SER A 36 1.92 10.61 -8.53
N GLY A 37 2.62 11.38 -7.72
CA GLY A 37 3.59 10.90 -6.75
C GLY A 37 3.64 11.83 -5.54
N VAL A 38 4.27 11.38 -4.48
CA VAL A 38 4.46 12.11 -3.23
C VAL A 38 5.95 12.30 -2.96
N ILE A 39 6.39 13.53 -2.76
CA ILE A 39 7.76 13.82 -2.32
C ILE A 39 7.90 13.33 -0.88
N TRP A 40 8.61 12.21 -0.71
CA TRP A 40 8.76 11.52 0.58
C TRP A 40 9.96 12.02 1.37
N GLN A 41 11.05 12.39 0.66
CA GLN A 41 12.25 12.95 1.27
C GLN A 41 12.76 14.15 0.47
N ALA A 42 13.36 15.10 1.17
CA ALA A 42 13.81 16.38 0.61
C ALA A 42 14.96 16.23 -0.40
N ASP A 43 15.60 15.08 -0.45
CA ASP A 43 16.69 14.74 -1.37
C ASP A 43 16.22 14.17 -2.72
N GLY A 44 14.90 14.23 -2.97
CA GLY A 44 14.32 13.82 -4.26
C GLY A 44 13.79 12.38 -4.27
N LEU A 45 13.56 11.76 -3.13
CA LEU A 45 12.83 10.49 -3.07
C LEU A 45 11.33 10.74 -3.22
N ILE A 46 10.72 10.08 -4.21
CA ILE A 46 9.30 10.18 -4.54
C ILE A 46 8.68 8.80 -4.49
N ILE A 47 7.51 8.69 -3.88
CA ILE A 47 6.69 7.48 -3.85
C ILE A 47 5.54 7.63 -4.82
N THR A 48 5.28 6.57 -5.57
CA THR A 48 4.15 6.43 -6.49
C THR A 48 3.69 4.98 -6.55
N ASN A 49 2.71 4.67 -7.38
CA ASN A 49 2.30 3.28 -7.62
C ASN A 49 3.20 2.58 -8.65
N ALA A 50 3.28 1.26 -8.54
CA ALA A 50 4.01 0.43 -9.49
C ALA A 50 3.40 0.52 -10.90
N HIS A 51 2.06 0.52 -11.01
CA HIS A 51 1.36 0.65 -12.29
C HIS A 51 1.51 2.05 -12.93
N VAL A 52 1.89 3.08 -12.17
CA VAL A 52 2.24 4.41 -12.68
C VAL A 52 3.68 4.44 -13.18
N ALA A 53 4.63 3.91 -12.41
CA ALA A 53 6.05 3.91 -12.74
C ALA A 53 6.48 2.58 -13.41
N THR A 54 5.87 2.24 -14.54
CA THR A 54 6.09 0.96 -15.25
C THR A 54 7.50 0.84 -15.83
N SER A 55 8.09 1.94 -16.29
CA SER A 55 9.44 1.97 -16.85
C SER A 55 10.50 2.30 -15.78
N ARG A 56 11.76 1.94 -16.04
CA ARG A 56 12.89 2.28 -15.15
C ARG A 56 13.12 3.80 -15.07
N ARG A 57 12.78 4.54 -16.14
CA ARG A 57 12.85 6.00 -16.20
C ARG A 57 11.47 6.59 -16.30
N ALA A 58 11.26 7.69 -15.64
CA ALA A 58 10.02 8.45 -15.67
C ALA A 58 10.33 9.95 -15.72
N THR A 59 9.37 10.75 -16.12
CA THR A 59 9.42 12.21 -15.99
C THR A 59 8.59 12.61 -14.78
N VAL A 60 9.15 13.47 -13.95
CA VAL A 60 8.49 14.02 -12.76
C VAL A 60 8.40 15.54 -12.93
N GLU A 61 7.19 16.07 -12.83
CA GLU A 61 6.91 17.52 -12.83
C GLU A 61 6.46 17.92 -11.41
N LEU A 62 7.17 18.87 -10.81
CA LEU A 62 6.86 19.42 -9.49
C LEU A 62 5.74 20.45 -9.58
N ALA A 63 5.13 20.78 -8.42
CA ALA A 63 4.06 21.77 -8.34
C ALA A 63 4.47 23.18 -8.80
N ASP A 64 5.77 23.51 -8.81
CA ASP A 64 6.32 24.78 -9.29
C ASP A 64 6.66 24.75 -10.79
N GLY A 65 6.35 23.68 -11.50
CA GLY A 65 6.57 23.50 -12.93
C GLY A 65 7.97 23.00 -13.31
N ARG A 66 8.87 22.77 -12.35
CA ARG A 66 10.18 22.15 -12.65
C ARG A 66 10.00 20.70 -13.07
N ILE A 67 10.71 20.30 -14.12
CA ILE A 67 10.64 18.95 -14.67
C ILE A 67 11.99 18.26 -14.50
N PHE A 68 11.94 17.00 -14.04
CA PHE A 68 13.11 16.17 -13.81
C PHE A 68 12.96 14.80 -14.45
N GLU A 69 14.08 14.26 -14.91
CA GLU A 69 14.18 12.83 -15.19
C GLU A 69 14.31 12.09 -13.84
N ALA A 70 13.49 11.06 -13.65
CA ALA A 70 13.49 10.22 -12.47
C ALA A 70 13.94 8.80 -12.81
N VAL A 71 14.68 8.19 -11.91
CA VAL A 71 15.07 6.77 -11.99
C VAL A 71 14.33 5.98 -10.92
N ARG A 72 13.69 4.88 -11.33
CA ARG A 72 13.05 3.96 -10.40
C ARG A 72 14.11 3.18 -9.63
N THR A 73 14.12 3.33 -8.30
CA THR A 73 15.11 2.73 -7.40
C THR A 73 14.58 1.50 -6.67
N LYS A 74 13.25 1.43 -6.44
CA LYS A 74 12.57 0.26 -5.88
C LYS A 74 11.24 0.03 -6.59
N PHE A 75 10.81 -1.23 -6.66
CA PHE A 75 9.60 -1.63 -7.37
C PHE A 75 8.98 -2.86 -6.72
N ASP A 76 7.73 -2.74 -6.30
CA ASP A 76 6.94 -3.84 -5.75
C ASP A 76 5.53 -3.86 -6.39
N PRO A 77 5.35 -4.64 -7.46
CA PRO A 77 4.04 -4.75 -8.13
C PRO A 77 2.95 -5.38 -7.26
N GLN A 78 3.31 -6.20 -6.27
CA GLN A 78 2.33 -6.87 -5.41
C GLN A 78 1.69 -5.89 -4.42
N GLN A 79 2.48 -4.94 -3.91
CA GLN A 79 1.99 -3.85 -3.06
C GLN A 79 1.57 -2.61 -3.85
N ASP A 80 1.74 -2.65 -5.17
CA ASP A 80 1.54 -1.51 -6.08
C ASP A 80 2.32 -0.27 -5.65
N LEU A 81 3.60 -0.44 -5.29
CA LEU A 81 4.50 0.64 -4.87
C LEU A 81 5.74 0.73 -5.76
N ALA A 82 6.15 1.96 -6.03
CA ALA A 82 7.41 2.29 -6.66
C ALA A 82 8.07 3.48 -5.98
N ALA A 83 9.40 3.46 -5.87
CA ALA A 83 10.20 4.58 -5.44
C ALA A 83 10.99 5.14 -6.63
N LEU A 84 10.85 6.43 -6.86
CA LEU A 84 11.57 7.18 -7.87
C LEU A 84 12.58 8.12 -7.19
N LYS A 85 13.71 8.34 -7.84
CA LYS A 85 14.73 9.29 -7.41
C LYS A 85 14.96 10.33 -8.50
N ILE A 86 14.85 11.60 -8.14
CA ILE A 86 15.24 12.75 -8.98
C ILE A 86 16.49 13.41 -8.41
N ASN A 87 17.23 14.09 -9.25
CA ASN A 87 18.40 14.87 -8.84
C ASN A 87 17.96 16.28 -8.40
N ALA A 88 17.37 16.37 -7.22
CA ALA A 88 16.95 17.64 -6.61
C ALA A 88 17.12 17.55 -5.10
N THR A 89 17.32 18.70 -4.45
CA THR A 89 17.48 18.83 -3.00
C THR A 89 16.58 19.94 -2.48
N ASN A 90 16.39 19.98 -1.17
CA ASN A 90 15.57 20.98 -0.46
C ASN A 90 14.11 21.02 -0.98
N LEU A 91 13.58 19.86 -1.37
CA LEU A 91 12.20 19.75 -1.79
C LEU A 91 11.26 19.82 -0.58
N GLN A 92 10.09 20.40 -0.81
CA GLN A 92 9.02 20.40 0.20
C GLN A 92 8.39 19.01 0.30
N THR A 93 8.68 18.32 1.41
CA THR A 93 8.21 16.95 1.64
C THR A 93 6.79 16.90 2.20
N ALA A 94 6.11 15.80 1.98
CA ALA A 94 4.90 15.47 2.69
C ALA A 94 5.17 15.22 4.18
N THR A 95 4.25 15.63 5.03
CA THR A 95 4.21 15.18 6.43
C THR A 95 3.55 13.80 6.45
N ILE A 96 4.22 12.78 6.98
CA ILE A 96 3.70 11.42 7.00
C ILE A 96 2.93 11.17 8.29
N GLY A 97 1.70 10.68 8.16
CA GLY A 97 0.84 10.27 9.26
C GLY A 97 0.92 8.76 9.53
N ASP A 98 0.34 8.36 10.64
CA ASP A 98 0.20 6.95 11.02
C ASP A 98 -1.12 6.40 10.48
N SER A 99 -1.02 5.49 9.48
CA SER A 99 -2.21 4.87 8.89
C SER A 99 -2.97 3.97 9.87
N ASP A 100 -2.31 3.40 10.90
CA ASP A 100 -2.98 2.51 11.86
C ASP A 100 -3.78 3.29 12.91
N ALA A 101 -3.52 4.59 13.05
CA ALA A 101 -4.27 5.49 13.96
C ALA A 101 -5.58 6.03 13.35
N LEU A 102 -5.87 5.76 12.07
CA LEU A 102 -7.09 6.23 11.41
C LEU A 102 -8.35 5.62 12.02
N ARG A 103 -9.42 6.38 12.04
CA ARG A 103 -10.74 5.92 12.49
C ARG A 103 -11.76 6.03 11.37
N VAL A 104 -12.70 5.13 11.32
CA VAL A 104 -13.85 5.20 10.41
C VAL A 104 -14.62 6.50 10.65
N GLY A 105 -14.97 7.20 9.57
CA GLY A 105 -15.63 8.51 9.60
C GLY A 105 -14.68 9.71 9.67
N GLU A 106 -13.37 9.53 9.82
CA GLU A 106 -12.40 10.65 9.76
C GLU A 106 -12.35 11.26 8.37
N LEU A 107 -12.29 12.59 8.32
CA LEU A 107 -12.17 13.36 7.08
C LEU A 107 -10.79 13.09 6.43
N VAL A 108 -10.81 12.87 5.12
CA VAL A 108 -9.61 12.71 4.31
C VAL A 108 -9.66 13.57 3.05
N ILE A 109 -8.46 13.91 2.57
CA ILE A 109 -8.24 14.71 1.36
C ILE A 109 -7.33 13.92 0.43
N ALA A 110 -7.71 13.80 -0.83
CA ALA A 110 -6.85 13.27 -1.87
C ALA A 110 -6.42 14.39 -2.82
N VAL A 111 -5.15 14.38 -3.19
CA VAL A 111 -4.58 15.29 -4.18
C VAL A 111 -3.96 14.47 -5.31
N GLY A 112 -4.09 14.94 -6.54
CA GLY A 112 -3.52 14.26 -7.70
C GLY A 112 -3.55 15.11 -8.96
N ASN A 113 -3.19 14.50 -10.07
CA ASN A 113 -3.12 15.15 -11.38
C ASN A 113 -4.05 14.45 -12.39
N PRO A 114 -5.40 14.46 -12.15
CA PRO A 114 -6.34 13.80 -13.04
C PRO A 114 -6.36 14.51 -14.39
N PHE A 115 -6.49 13.73 -15.47
CA PHE A 115 -6.61 14.24 -16.84
C PHE A 115 -5.52 15.25 -17.24
N ALA A 116 -4.33 15.17 -16.61
CA ALA A 116 -3.23 16.13 -16.75
C ALA A 116 -3.47 17.51 -16.09
N ASP A 117 -4.61 17.72 -15.43
CA ASP A 117 -4.83 18.90 -14.58
C ASP A 117 -3.94 18.81 -13.33
N SER A 118 -3.22 19.88 -13.02
CA SER A 118 -2.28 19.87 -11.90
C SER A 118 -2.99 20.12 -10.57
N GLY A 119 -2.83 19.17 -9.62
CA GLY A 119 -3.18 19.34 -8.23
C GLY A 119 -4.69 19.42 -7.95
N ALA A 120 -5.51 18.60 -8.63
CA ALA A 120 -6.92 18.47 -8.28
C ALA A 120 -7.09 17.87 -6.89
N VAL A 121 -8.11 18.33 -6.17
CA VAL A 121 -8.39 18.00 -4.77
C VAL A 121 -9.78 17.42 -4.65
N THR A 122 -9.89 16.31 -3.92
CA THR A 122 -11.18 15.75 -3.50
C THR A 122 -11.19 15.52 -1.99
N THR A 123 -12.36 15.49 -1.39
CA THR A 123 -12.55 15.25 0.04
C THR A 123 -13.53 14.11 0.25
N GLY A 124 -13.36 13.38 1.33
CA GLY A 124 -14.20 12.25 1.71
C GLY A 124 -13.95 11.82 3.14
N ILE A 125 -14.37 10.62 3.48
CA ILE A 125 -14.21 10.05 4.82
C ILE A 125 -13.61 8.63 4.75
N ILE A 126 -12.91 8.22 5.80
CA ILE A 126 -12.50 6.84 5.97
C ILE A 126 -13.73 5.94 6.09
N HIS A 127 -13.88 5.01 5.15
CA HIS A 127 -14.94 4.00 5.15
C HIS A 127 -14.57 2.79 5.98
N GLY A 128 -13.32 2.36 5.89
CA GLY A 128 -12.80 1.21 6.60
C GLY A 128 -11.29 1.13 6.48
N GLN A 129 -10.71 0.34 7.36
CA GLN A 129 -9.28 0.12 7.37
C GLN A 129 -9.01 -1.38 7.46
N HIS A 130 -8.21 -1.86 6.53
CA HIS A 130 -7.62 -3.18 6.58
C HIS A 130 -6.10 -3.00 6.61
N GLN A 131 -5.38 -3.95 7.20
CA GLN A 131 -3.93 -3.86 7.37
C GLN A 131 -3.15 -3.69 6.04
N GLN A 132 -3.79 -3.98 4.91
CA GLN A 132 -3.19 -3.86 3.58
C GLN A 132 -3.74 -2.70 2.76
N ALA A 133 -4.80 -2.04 3.21
CA ALA A 133 -5.45 -0.98 2.48
C ALA A 133 -6.22 -0.04 3.40
N VAL A 134 -6.16 1.25 3.12
CA VAL A 134 -7.08 2.26 3.64
C VAL A 134 -8.19 2.41 2.62
N MET A 135 -9.44 2.24 3.04
CA MET A 135 -10.62 2.42 2.19
C MET A 135 -11.32 3.71 2.57
N ALA A 136 -11.60 4.56 1.60
CA ALA A 136 -12.25 5.84 1.80
C ALA A 136 -13.43 6.02 0.84
N ASP A 137 -14.51 6.61 1.33
CA ASP A 137 -15.59 7.12 0.50
C ASP A 137 -15.16 8.50 0.01
N ILE A 138 -14.41 8.49 -1.07
CA ILE A 138 -13.83 9.67 -1.72
C ILE A 138 -13.74 9.43 -3.22
N ARG A 139 -14.02 10.46 -4.00
CA ARG A 139 -13.97 10.33 -5.45
C ARG A 139 -12.53 10.44 -5.95
N LEU A 140 -12.06 9.41 -6.66
CA LEU A 140 -10.79 9.39 -7.36
C LEU A 140 -11.02 9.32 -8.89
N TYR A 141 -10.11 9.94 -9.63
CA TYR A 141 -10.10 9.94 -11.10
C TYR A 141 -8.79 9.37 -11.62
N PRO A 142 -8.74 8.90 -12.89
CA PRO A 142 -7.47 8.55 -13.54
C PRO A 142 -6.47 9.70 -13.43
N GLY A 143 -5.27 9.39 -12.94
CA GLY A 143 -4.24 10.41 -12.61
C GLY A 143 -4.09 10.69 -11.11
N ASN A 144 -5.06 10.33 -10.25
CA ASN A 144 -4.90 10.40 -8.80
C ASN A 144 -4.02 9.26 -8.24
N SER A 145 -3.87 8.15 -9.00
CA SER A 145 -2.99 7.04 -8.60
C SER A 145 -1.57 7.51 -8.34
N GLY A 146 -0.99 7.07 -7.23
CA GLY A 146 0.33 7.49 -6.75
C GLY A 146 0.32 8.78 -5.91
N GLY A 147 -0.77 9.54 -5.93
CA GLY A 147 -0.93 10.75 -5.13
C GLY A 147 -1.30 10.45 -3.66
N PRO A 148 -1.20 11.45 -2.78
CA PRO A 148 -1.47 11.29 -1.36
C PRO A 148 -2.96 11.15 -1.05
N LEU A 149 -3.28 10.29 -0.09
CA LEU A 149 -4.45 10.36 0.77
C LEU A 149 -3.99 10.93 2.10
N ALA A 150 -4.51 12.07 2.53
CA ALA A 150 -4.11 12.75 3.74
C ALA A 150 -5.27 12.90 4.72
N ASP A 151 -4.95 12.98 6.02
CA ASP A 151 -5.92 13.30 7.07
C ASP A 151 -6.21 14.82 7.14
N CYS A 152 -7.10 15.23 8.03
CA CYS A 152 -7.48 16.64 8.25
C CYS A 152 -6.36 17.52 8.83
N LEU A 153 -5.21 16.95 9.22
CA LEU A 153 -4.01 17.68 9.61
C LEU A 153 -3.01 17.80 8.46
N GLY A 154 -3.35 17.31 7.27
CA GLY A 154 -2.49 17.31 6.10
C GLY A 154 -1.33 16.31 6.20
N ARG A 155 -1.48 15.26 6.99
CA ARG A 155 -0.52 14.15 7.08
C ARG A 155 -0.92 13.06 6.10
N VAL A 156 0.02 12.62 5.27
CA VAL A 156 -0.20 11.55 4.30
C VAL A 156 -0.31 10.22 5.03
N VAL A 157 -1.49 9.61 4.98
CA VAL A 157 -1.84 8.34 5.60
C VAL A 157 -1.90 7.19 4.60
N GLY A 158 -1.84 7.50 3.30
CA GLY A 158 -1.80 6.48 2.25
C GLY A 158 -1.45 7.05 0.88
N ILE A 159 -1.19 6.13 -0.06
CA ILE A 159 -0.97 6.40 -1.48
C ILE A 159 -2.17 5.87 -2.26
N ASN A 160 -2.92 6.76 -2.91
CA ASN A 160 -4.10 6.38 -3.69
C ASN A 160 -3.70 5.41 -4.80
N THR A 161 -4.42 4.29 -4.98
CA THR A 161 -4.08 3.28 -5.98
C THR A 161 -5.21 2.97 -6.93
N MET A 162 -6.39 2.62 -6.45
CA MET A 162 -7.50 2.18 -7.28
C MET A 162 -8.85 2.51 -6.67
N VAL A 163 -9.92 2.22 -7.40
CA VAL A 163 -11.30 2.25 -6.90
C VAL A 163 -11.88 0.83 -6.97
N VAL A 164 -12.40 0.34 -5.85
CA VAL A 164 -13.04 -0.98 -5.74
C VAL A 164 -14.45 -0.80 -5.17
N ASN A 165 -15.45 -1.27 -5.89
CA ASN A 165 -16.87 -1.14 -5.50
C ASN A 165 -17.30 0.30 -5.12
N GLY A 166 -16.75 1.29 -5.82
CA GLY A 166 -17.06 2.72 -5.58
C GLY A 166 -16.27 3.37 -4.46
N LEU A 167 -15.47 2.62 -3.71
CA LEU A 167 -14.59 3.13 -2.66
C LEU A 167 -13.16 3.31 -3.19
N ALA A 168 -12.53 4.40 -2.82
CA ALA A 168 -11.11 4.59 -3.04
C ALA A 168 -10.30 3.67 -2.13
N VAL A 169 -9.25 3.09 -2.69
CA VAL A 169 -8.28 2.25 -1.98
C VAL A 169 -6.92 2.93 -2.03
N ALA A 170 -6.28 3.05 -0.88
CA ALA A 170 -4.92 3.58 -0.76
C ALA A 170 -4.00 2.59 -0.05
N VAL A 171 -2.75 2.52 -0.49
CA VAL A 171 -1.68 1.77 0.20
C VAL A 171 -1.32 2.52 1.47
N PRO A 172 -1.39 1.89 2.67
CA PRO A 172 -1.13 2.58 3.94
C PRO A 172 0.29 3.17 4.05
N SER A 173 0.44 4.32 4.71
CA SER A 173 1.74 4.98 4.91
C SER A 173 2.76 4.08 5.61
N LEU A 174 2.33 3.24 6.56
CA LEU A 174 3.21 2.26 7.21
C LEU A 174 3.68 1.16 6.25
N ALA A 175 2.88 0.79 5.25
CA ALA A 175 3.32 -0.14 4.20
C ALA A 175 4.40 0.50 3.32
N VAL A 176 4.26 1.81 2.99
CA VAL A 176 5.30 2.57 2.27
C VAL A 176 6.61 2.60 3.05
N ASN A 177 6.56 2.87 4.36
CA ASN A 177 7.77 2.89 5.19
C ASN A 177 8.46 1.52 5.21
N ARG A 178 7.71 0.42 5.34
CA ARG A 178 8.26 -0.94 5.25
C ARG A 178 8.90 -1.21 3.89
N PHE A 179 8.22 -0.84 2.80
CA PHE A 179 8.76 -0.96 1.44
C PHE A 179 10.08 -0.21 1.29
N LEU A 180 10.21 0.99 1.82
CA LEU A 180 11.44 1.79 1.77
C LEU A 180 12.57 1.16 2.57
N LEU A 181 12.28 0.61 3.74
CA LEU A 181 13.26 -0.10 4.59
C LEU A 181 13.72 -1.42 3.97
N GLY A 182 13.08 -1.90 2.91
CA GLY A 182 13.35 -3.22 2.33
C GLY A 182 12.89 -4.36 3.23
N ALA A 183 12.07 -4.04 4.22
CA ALA A 183 11.40 -5.03 5.05
C ALA A 183 10.25 -5.64 4.22
N SER A 184 10.58 -6.56 3.34
CA SER A 184 9.59 -7.39 2.67
C SER A 184 8.89 -8.21 3.74
N ARG A 185 7.55 -8.26 3.66
CA ARG A 185 6.77 -9.09 4.59
C ARG A 185 7.15 -10.55 4.37
N PRO A 186 7.28 -11.33 5.45
CA PRO A 186 7.35 -12.76 5.30
C PRO A 186 6.16 -13.27 4.50
N GLN A 187 6.42 -14.02 3.45
CA GLN A 187 5.40 -14.55 2.55
C GLN A 187 5.46 -16.06 2.55
N LEU A 188 4.30 -16.70 2.47
CA LEU A 188 4.23 -18.15 2.26
C LEU A 188 4.47 -18.52 0.80
N GLY A 189 4.04 -17.67 -0.13
CA GLY A 189 4.07 -17.94 -1.56
C GLY A 189 2.98 -18.91 -2.01
N VAL A 190 1.76 -18.73 -1.50
CA VAL A 190 0.58 -19.54 -1.86
C VAL A 190 -0.59 -18.66 -2.27
N THR A 191 -1.44 -19.17 -3.17
CA THR A 191 -2.77 -18.62 -3.41
C THR A 191 -3.78 -19.43 -2.61
N LEU A 192 -4.62 -18.76 -1.85
CA LEU A 192 -5.56 -19.38 -0.93
C LEU A 192 -7.00 -18.99 -1.24
N GLN A 193 -7.92 -19.94 -1.05
CA GLN A 193 -9.36 -19.72 -1.14
C GLN A 193 -10.04 -20.14 0.17
N PRO A 194 -10.86 -19.26 0.78
CA PRO A 194 -11.65 -19.65 1.93
C PRO A 194 -12.63 -20.80 1.59
N VAL A 195 -12.66 -21.81 2.43
CA VAL A 195 -13.58 -22.95 2.32
C VAL A 195 -14.15 -23.29 3.69
N LEU A 196 -15.32 -23.89 3.72
CA LEU A 196 -15.91 -24.43 4.94
C LEU A 196 -15.62 -25.92 5.03
N ILE A 197 -15.15 -26.38 6.19
CA ILE A 197 -14.80 -27.76 6.46
C ILE A 197 -15.75 -28.30 7.55
N GLY A 198 -16.34 -29.49 7.30
CA GLY A 198 -17.20 -30.16 8.30
C GLY A 198 -18.30 -29.24 8.83
N ASN A 199 -18.42 -29.14 10.16
CA ASN A 199 -19.48 -28.38 10.84
C ASN A 199 -19.25 -26.85 10.83
N ARG A 200 -18.89 -26.24 9.66
CA ARG A 200 -18.69 -24.81 9.45
C ARG A 200 -17.37 -24.25 9.99
N ASN A 201 -16.35 -25.06 10.15
CA ASN A 201 -15.02 -24.55 10.46
C ASN A 201 -14.39 -23.92 9.22
N LEU A 202 -13.74 -22.77 9.38
CA LEU A 202 -13.03 -22.09 8.30
C LEU A 202 -11.73 -22.82 7.99
N GLY A 203 -11.47 -23.05 6.70
CA GLY A 203 -10.17 -23.47 6.17
C GLY A 203 -9.77 -22.58 5.00
N LEU A 204 -8.49 -22.61 4.65
CA LEU A 204 -7.96 -21.92 3.48
C LEU A 204 -7.36 -22.97 2.53
N LEU A 205 -8.06 -23.25 1.42
CA LEU A 205 -7.64 -24.20 0.39
C LEU A 205 -6.47 -23.59 -0.41
N VAL A 206 -5.39 -24.35 -0.56
CA VAL A 206 -4.22 -23.98 -1.36
C VAL A 206 -4.53 -24.26 -2.83
N LEU A 207 -4.65 -23.18 -3.62
CA LEU A 207 -4.91 -23.24 -5.06
C LEU A 207 -3.62 -23.27 -5.88
N SER A 208 -2.57 -22.61 -5.41
CA SER A 208 -1.25 -22.61 -6.04
C SER A 208 -0.15 -22.43 -5.02
N VAL A 209 1.05 -22.93 -5.33
CA VAL A 209 2.27 -22.77 -4.56
C VAL A 209 3.32 -22.23 -5.51
N LEU A 210 3.92 -21.08 -5.19
CA LEU A 210 4.98 -20.48 -5.99
C LEU A 210 6.27 -21.33 -5.85
N PRO A 211 6.96 -21.65 -6.94
CA PRO A 211 8.27 -22.31 -6.88
C PRO A 211 9.25 -21.55 -5.98
N GLU A 212 10.13 -22.28 -5.30
CA GLU A 212 11.14 -21.72 -4.40
C GLU A 212 10.60 -20.86 -3.22
N SER A 213 9.30 -20.84 -3.01
CA SER A 213 8.68 -20.14 -1.90
C SER A 213 8.88 -20.87 -0.56
N ALA A 214 8.63 -20.17 0.54
CA ALA A 214 8.66 -20.74 1.89
C ALA A 214 7.71 -21.95 2.01
N ALA A 215 6.51 -21.85 1.44
CA ALA A 215 5.53 -22.94 1.42
C ALA A 215 6.02 -24.15 0.58
N ALA A 216 6.60 -23.90 -0.62
CA ALA A 216 7.17 -24.95 -1.47
C ALA A 216 8.29 -25.69 -0.75
N THR A 217 9.22 -24.95 -0.13
CA THR A 217 10.34 -25.52 0.63
C THR A 217 9.87 -26.35 1.82
N ALA A 218 8.78 -25.94 2.47
CA ALA A 218 8.17 -26.66 3.59
C ALA A 218 7.30 -27.84 3.17
N GLY A 219 7.08 -28.08 1.87
CA GLY A 219 6.30 -29.19 1.35
C GLY A 219 4.78 -28.98 1.42
N VAL A 220 4.31 -27.71 1.45
CA VAL A 220 2.89 -27.38 1.23
C VAL A 220 2.53 -27.69 -0.22
N GLN A 221 1.37 -28.29 -0.47
CA GLN A 221 0.93 -28.75 -1.77
C GLN A 221 -0.41 -28.13 -2.17
N ILE A 222 -0.65 -28.07 -3.48
CA ILE A 222 -1.96 -27.73 -4.01
C ILE A 222 -2.98 -28.76 -3.53
N GLY A 223 -4.14 -28.29 -3.04
CA GLY A 223 -5.17 -29.14 -2.46
C GLY A 223 -5.06 -29.30 -0.94
N ASP A 224 -3.98 -28.83 -0.29
CA ASP A 224 -3.95 -28.71 1.17
C ASP A 224 -5.00 -27.73 1.64
N VAL A 225 -5.53 -27.94 2.82
CA VAL A 225 -6.40 -26.97 3.49
C VAL A 225 -5.75 -26.55 4.80
N LEU A 226 -5.34 -25.28 4.89
CA LEU A 226 -4.85 -24.70 6.14
C LEU A 226 -6.03 -24.53 7.09
N ILE A 227 -5.91 -25.11 8.29
CA ILE A 227 -6.95 -25.09 9.32
C ILE A 227 -6.53 -24.36 10.59
N GLY A 228 -5.23 -24.06 10.74
CA GLY A 228 -4.69 -23.37 11.90
C GLY A 228 -3.27 -22.87 11.71
N VAL A 229 -2.88 -21.95 12.58
CA VAL A 229 -1.53 -21.34 12.65
C VAL A 229 -1.11 -21.27 14.11
N SER A 230 0.12 -21.69 14.41
CA SER A 230 0.70 -21.65 15.77
C SER A 230 -0.20 -22.26 16.85
N GLY A 231 -0.85 -23.39 16.54
CA GLY A 231 -1.72 -24.11 17.45
C GLY A 231 -3.13 -23.51 17.62
N ARG A 232 -3.47 -22.46 16.89
CA ARG A 232 -4.81 -21.83 16.92
C ARG A 232 -5.53 -22.07 15.60
N SER A 233 -6.80 -22.48 15.69
CA SER A 233 -7.65 -22.65 14.52
C SER A 233 -7.94 -21.32 13.84
N LEU A 234 -8.05 -21.34 12.51
CA LEU A 234 -8.48 -20.17 11.74
C LEU A 234 -9.98 -19.92 12.00
N THR A 235 -10.33 -18.72 12.40
CA THR A 235 -11.71 -18.28 12.64
C THR A 235 -12.17 -17.26 11.60
N ARG A 236 -11.19 -16.54 11.01
CA ARG A 236 -11.41 -15.52 9.98
C ARG A 236 -10.43 -15.73 8.84
N TYR A 237 -10.83 -15.34 7.64
CA TYR A 237 -9.99 -15.45 6.44
C TYR A 237 -8.68 -14.63 6.51
N ASP A 238 -8.66 -13.57 7.34
CA ASP A 238 -7.51 -12.68 7.51
C ASP A 238 -6.56 -13.11 8.66
N ASP A 239 -6.90 -14.15 9.42
CA ASP A 239 -6.08 -14.58 10.57
C ASP A 239 -4.66 -14.97 10.14
N LEU A 240 -4.49 -15.71 9.05
CA LEU A 240 -3.18 -16.07 8.53
C LEU A 240 -2.34 -14.83 8.20
N SER A 241 -2.95 -13.83 7.54
CA SER A 241 -2.28 -12.57 7.20
C SER A 241 -1.80 -11.82 8.44
N LYS A 242 -2.57 -11.84 9.53
CA LYS A 242 -2.17 -11.23 10.81
C LYS A 242 -0.95 -11.92 11.41
N TYR A 243 -0.92 -13.26 11.39
CA TYR A 243 0.25 -14.00 11.86
C TYR A 243 1.50 -13.67 11.03
N LEU A 244 1.40 -13.69 9.70
CA LEU A 244 2.52 -13.35 8.82
C LEU A 244 3.05 -11.94 9.04
N GLN A 245 2.17 -10.99 9.41
CA GLN A 245 2.58 -9.60 9.67
C GLN A 245 3.30 -9.43 10.99
N GLN A 246 3.00 -10.27 11.98
CA GLN A 246 3.65 -10.27 13.30
C GLN A 246 4.93 -11.09 13.31
N SER A 247 5.11 -11.95 12.33
CA SER A 247 6.28 -12.84 12.22
C SER A 247 7.48 -12.14 11.62
N LYS A 248 8.66 -12.64 11.96
CA LYS A 248 9.96 -12.15 11.46
C LYS A 248 10.47 -13.02 10.32
N ASP A 249 11.34 -12.44 9.50
CA ASP A 249 12.09 -13.19 8.51
C ASP A 249 12.95 -14.27 9.19
N GLY A 250 12.95 -15.47 8.63
CA GLY A 250 13.61 -16.63 9.22
C GLY A 250 12.84 -17.32 10.35
N GLU A 251 11.70 -16.81 10.77
CA GLU A 251 10.87 -17.44 11.80
C GLU A 251 10.17 -18.68 11.23
N ALA A 252 10.17 -19.78 12.01
CA ALA A 252 9.44 -21.00 11.68
C ALA A 252 7.98 -20.89 12.13
N LEU A 253 7.06 -20.79 11.18
CA LEU A 253 5.63 -20.70 11.43
C LEU A 253 4.99 -22.09 11.31
N PRO A 254 4.48 -22.67 12.40
CA PRO A 254 3.77 -23.96 12.36
C PRO A 254 2.37 -23.76 11.77
N LEU A 255 2.14 -24.37 10.60
CA LEU A 255 0.85 -24.40 9.91
C LEU A 255 0.19 -25.77 10.14
N GLN A 256 -1.04 -25.76 10.58
CA GLN A 256 -1.88 -26.95 10.65
C GLN A 256 -2.59 -27.09 9.31
N ILE A 257 -2.35 -28.19 8.63
CA ILE A 257 -2.93 -28.48 7.31
C ILE A 257 -3.73 -29.76 7.35
N TRP A 258 -4.74 -29.85 6.51
CA TRP A 258 -5.50 -31.06 6.24
C TRP A 258 -5.18 -31.51 4.82
N ARG A 259 -4.67 -32.73 4.67
CA ARG A 259 -4.29 -33.37 3.40
C ARG A 259 -4.76 -34.80 3.39
N GLY A 260 -5.53 -35.22 2.38
CA GLY A 260 -5.96 -36.61 2.23
C GLY A 260 -6.75 -37.18 3.42
N GLY A 261 -7.51 -36.35 4.13
CA GLY A 261 -8.30 -36.76 5.29
C GLY A 261 -7.52 -36.80 6.62
N GLN A 262 -6.23 -36.45 6.62
CA GLN A 262 -5.39 -36.43 7.83
C GLN A 262 -4.89 -35.01 8.14
N GLN A 263 -4.62 -34.75 9.42
CA GLN A 263 -4.04 -33.49 9.87
C GLN A 263 -2.52 -33.62 10.03
N PHE A 264 -1.81 -32.61 9.55
CA PHE A 264 -0.37 -32.48 9.67
C PHE A 264 0.00 -31.11 10.22
N VAL A 265 1.19 -31.01 10.84
CA VAL A 265 1.81 -29.73 11.14
C VAL A 265 3.04 -29.59 10.23
N VAL A 266 3.05 -28.52 9.46
CA VAL A 266 4.15 -28.18 8.58
C VAL A 266 4.81 -26.91 9.12
N TYR A 267 6.11 -26.95 9.34
CA TYR A 267 6.89 -25.79 9.79
C TYR A 267 7.41 -25.03 8.57
N VAL A 268 6.86 -23.85 8.34
CA VAL A 268 7.26 -22.99 7.23
C VAL A 268 8.24 -21.95 7.75
N VAL A 269 9.50 -22.02 7.32
CA VAL A 269 10.48 -20.98 7.59
C VAL A 269 10.17 -19.81 6.68
N LEU A 270 9.69 -18.73 7.28
CA LEU A 270 9.26 -17.55 6.56
C LEU A 270 10.44 -16.86 5.88
N GLN A 271 10.26 -16.50 4.63
CA GLN A 271 11.25 -15.78 3.85
C GLN A 271 10.63 -14.46 3.41
N SER A 272 11.36 -13.38 3.60
CA SER A 272 11.04 -12.11 2.97
C SER A 272 11.09 -12.28 1.47
N GLY A 273 10.01 -11.95 0.77
CA GLY A 273 10.00 -11.96 -0.70
C GLY A 273 11.18 -11.12 -1.19
N LYS A 274 11.99 -11.66 -2.10
CA LYS A 274 13.08 -10.89 -2.72
C LYS A 274 12.44 -9.74 -3.48
N THR A 275 12.50 -8.53 -2.90
CA THR A 275 12.27 -7.31 -3.68
C THR A 275 13.31 -7.35 -4.80
N ALA A 276 12.87 -7.33 -6.06
CA ALA A 276 13.80 -7.29 -7.19
C ALA A 276 14.59 -5.98 -7.07
N VAL A 277 15.78 -6.07 -6.47
CA VAL A 277 16.79 -5.02 -6.57
C VAL A 277 17.33 -5.16 -7.98
N GLU A 278 16.93 -4.27 -8.87
CA GLU A 278 17.51 -4.19 -10.20
C GLU A 278 19.00 -3.87 -10.04
N SER A 279 19.84 -4.89 -10.09
CA SER A 279 21.29 -4.73 -10.18
C SER A 279 21.64 -3.92 -11.44
N ARG A 280 22.61 -3.03 -11.28
CA ARG A 280 23.15 -2.03 -12.24
C ARG A 280 23.35 -2.55 -13.66
#